data_ae00b716605df1c92a2c3170944f2166
#
_entry.id   ae00b716605df1c92a2c3170944f2166
#
_cell.length_a   1.000
_cell.length_b   1.000
_cell.length_c   1.000
_cell.angle_alpha   90.00
_cell.angle_beta   90.00
_cell.angle_gamma   90.00
#
_symmetry.space_group_name_H-M   'P 1'
#
loop_
_entity.id
_entity.type
_entity.pdbx_description
1 polymer ?
#
loop_
_entity_poly.entity_id
_entity_poly.type
_entity_poly.pdbx_seq_one_letter_code
_entity_poly.pdbx_strand_id
1 'polypeptide(L)'
;MVNYNRLKKENAKINEKSLVEIYGWQLDLNKIAIDADRTAKIAKYSSAIIEDIDAQFEKATKLNKTDITFLLFATALQCIRQYIIGTITQRGDDKTAAKNTKGHNVEHSNRVHRLYNPSINEIITNPVPFDAIYGGKDYGLGIGGGFTHRAKTIGHDPLLGWIFGTMNIATSTVTVSDGLQSFHVLTGTASNGTTRDKISKHADTFKILNSCKSKLIDEGVEGKEKIGVSLMKEAIHLKSDMYSTASLPLPIISTISVESARKLANHGLDMGNFVKVGSQAGFAVLINSLIGMIHGLYYDESIYPNKNLYSVKTRKILSYSNLIASASNVIAV
;
A
#
# COMPACT_ATOMS: atom_id res chain seq x y z
N MET A 1 -63.52 -48.24 -16.61
CA MET A 1 -63.39 -48.10 -18.08
C MET A 1 -62.62 -46.81 -18.39
N VAL A 2 -61.43 -46.93 -18.99
CA VAL A 2 -60.69 -45.80 -19.45
C VAL A 2 -61.37 -45.14 -20.64
N ASN A 3 -61.74 -43.89 -20.59
CA ASN A 3 -62.48 -43.19 -21.65
C ASN A 3 -61.56 -42.96 -22.84
N TYR A 4 -61.50 -43.87 -23.79
CA TYR A 4 -60.66 -43.89 -24.98
C TYR A 4 -60.80 -42.61 -25.82
N ASN A 5 -62.00 -42.08 -25.92
CA ASN A 5 -62.24 -40.79 -26.63
C ASN A 5 -61.61 -39.58 -25.98
N ARG A 6 -61.45 -39.59 -24.65
CA ARG A 6 -60.76 -38.53 -23.91
C ARG A 6 -59.25 -38.57 -24.17
N LEU A 7 -58.66 -39.76 -24.10
CA LEU A 7 -57.24 -40.03 -24.41
C LEU A 7 -56.88 -39.65 -25.84
N LYS A 8 -57.75 -39.96 -26.80
CA LYS A 8 -57.56 -39.58 -28.21
C LYS A 8 -57.59 -38.09 -28.43
N LYS A 9 -58.43 -37.30 -27.72
CA LYS A 9 -58.48 -35.85 -27.77
C LYS A 9 -57.25 -35.24 -27.09
N GLU A 10 -56.79 -35.79 -25.97
CA GLU A 10 -55.61 -35.30 -25.28
C GLU A 10 -54.33 -35.53 -26.11
N ASN A 11 -54.19 -36.72 -26.73
CA ASN A 11 -53.08 -37.00 -27.66
C ASN A 11 -53.06 -36.09 -28.89
N ALA A 12 -54.21 -35.79 -29.47
CA ALA A 12 -54.31 -34.86 -30.60
C ALA A 12 -53.85 -33.46 -30.23
N LYS A 13 -54.23 -32.97 -29.04
CA LYS A 13 -53.77 -31.66 -28.53
C LYS A 13 -52.28 -31.62 -28.24
N ILE A 14 -51.71 -32.70 -27.68
CA ILE A 14 -50.28 -32.79 -27.42
C ILE A 14 -49.48 -32.77 -28.75
N ASN A 15 -49.95 -33.56 -29.75
CA ASN A 15 -49.30 -33.58 -31.05
C ASN A 15 -49.37 -32.21 -31.76
N GLU A 16 -50.52 -31.52 -31.72
CA GLU A 16 -50.65 -30.17 -32.31
C GLU A 16 -49.71 -29.16 -31.63
N LYS A 17 -49.64 -29.19 -30.30
CA LYS A 17 -48.72 -28.35 -29.55
C LYS A 17 -47.24 -28.65 -29.87
N SER A 18 -46.88 -29.93 -29.95
CA SER A 18 -45.51 -30.34 -30.30
C SER A 18 -45.13 -29.90 -31.72
N LEU A 19 -46.07 -30.00 -32.68
CA LEU A 19 -45.82 -29.52 -34.04
C LEU A 19 -45.58 -28.03 -34.12
N VAL A 20 -46.32 -27.23 -33.35
CA VAL A 20 -46.11 -25.78 -33.28
C VAL A 20 -44.73 -25.43 -32.66
N GLU A 21 -44.34 -26.14 -31.61
CA GLU A 21 -43.02 -25.95 -30.99
C GLU A 21 -41.89 -26.35 -31.95
N ILE A 22 -41.99 -27.50 -32.66
CA ILE A 22 -41.01 -27.94 -33.68
C ILE A 22 -40.89 -26.91 -34.79
N TYR A 23 -42.02 -26.37 -35.27
CA TYR A 23 -42.00 -25.34 -36.31
C TYR A 23 -41.35 -24.04 -35.83
N GLY A 24 -41.59 -23.65 -34.58
CA GLY A 24 -40.91 -22.53 -33.93
C GLY A 24 -39.40 -22.73 -33.88
N TRP A 25 -38.93 -23.93 -33.45
CA TRP A 25 -37.50 -24.22 -33.43
C TRP A 25 -36.86 -24.25 -34.83
N GLN A 26 -37.57 -24.71 -35.87
CA GLN A 26 -37.08 -24.65 -37.23
C GLN A 26 -36.90 -23.22 -37.74
N LEU A 27 -37.79 -22.31 -37.38
CA LEU A 27 -37.67 -20.88 -37.70
C LEU A 27 -36.47 -20.27 -36.98
N ASP A 28 -36.27 -20.60 -35.71
CA ASP A 28 -35.14 -20.08 -34.92
C ASP A 28 -33.80 -20.64 -35.45
N LEU A 29 -33.72 -21.90 -35.80
CA LEU A 29 -32.53 -22.50 -36.41
C LEU A 29 -32.19 -21.88 -37.77
N ASN A 30 -33.18 -21.60 -38.59
CA ASN A 30 -33.00 -20.90 -39.87
C ASN A 30 -32.46 -19.48 -39.65
N LYS A 31 -32.99 -18.79 -38.66
CA LYS A 31 -32.53 -17.43 -38.31
C LYS A 31 -31.07 -17.43 -37.83
N ILE A 32 -30.73 -18.38 -36.96
CA ILE A 32 -29.36 -18.60 -36.50
C ILE A 32 -28.41 -18.91 -37.65
N ALA A 33 -28.82 -19.78 -38.59
CA ALA A 33 -28.01 -20.08 -39.77
C ALA A 33 -27.76 -18.90 -40.68
N ILE A 34 -28.77 -18.04 -40.88
CA ILE A 34 -28.65 -16.79 -41.67
C ILE A 34 -27.73 -15.82 -40.98
N ASP A 35 -27.86 -15.65 -39.64
CA ASP A 35 -27.01 -14.74 -38.86
C ASP A 35 -25.55 -15.24 -38.82
N ALA A 36 -25.34 -16.55 -38.75
CA ALA A 36 -24.01 -17.16 -38.82
C ALA A 36 -23.34 -16.95 -40.19
N ASP A 37 -24.06 -17.13 -41.30
CA ASP A 37 -23.56 -16.89 -42.66
C ASP A 37 -23.22 -15.40 -42.84
N ARG A 38 -24.07 -14.52 -42.36
CA ARG A 38 -23.83 -13.09 -42.37
C ARG A 38 -22.58 -12.71 -41.57
N THR A 39 -22.43 -13.24 -40.38
CA THR A 39 -21.28 -13.04 -39.52
C THR A 39 -19.99 -13.55 -40.17
N ALA A 40 -20.00 -14.71 -40.76
CA ALA A 40 -18.88 -15.30 -41.50
C ALA A 40 -18.45 -14.42 -42.70
N LYS A 41 -19.43 -13.91 -43.46
CA LYS A 41 -19.14 -12.96 -44.55
C LYS A 41 -18.52 -11.66 -44.05
N ILE A 42 -19.07 -11.06 -43.01
CA ILE A 42 -18.50 -9.87 -42.39
C ILE A 42 -17.06 -10.14 -41.91
N ALA A 43 -16.82 -11.25 -41.20
CA ALA A 43 -15.50 -11.61 -40.74
C ALA A 43 -14.48 -11.76 -41.89
N LYS A 44 -14.89 -12.43 -42.99
CA LYS A 44 -14.03 -12.63 -44.16
C LYS A 44 -13.63 -11.33 -44.84
N TYR A 45 -14.59 -10.39 -45.02
CA TYR A 45 -14.31 -9.09 -45.62
C TYR A 45 -13.54 -8.17 -44.66
N SER A 46 -13.76 -8.28 -43.34
CA SER A 46 -13.06 -7.48 -42.33
C SER A 46 -11.59 -7.83 -42.23
N SER A 47 -11.21 -9.08 -42.48
CA SER A 47 -9.79 -9.50 -42.39
C SER A 47 -8.87 -8.67 -43.30
N ALA A 48 -9.25 -8.54 -44.57
CA ALA A 48 -8.43 -7.75 -45.53
C ALA A 48 -8.37 -6.26 -45.19
N ILE A 49 -9.49 -5.71 -44.66
CA ILE A 49 -9.52 -4.32 -44.20
C ILE A 49 -8.66 -4.13 -42.94
N ILE A 50 -8.71 -5.06 -42.01
CA ILE A 50 -7.90 -5.03 -40.79
C ILE A 50 -6.40 -5.11 -41.15
N GLU A 51 -6.02 -6.02 -42.05
CA GLU A 51 -4.63 -6.15 -42.52
C GLU A 51 -4.10 -4.86 -43.16
N ASP A 52 -4.91 -4.19 -43.97
CA ASP A 52 -4.54 -2.89 -44.57
C ASP A 52 -4.43 -1.79 -43.51
N ILE A 53 -5.39 -1.72 -42.56
CA ILE A 53 -5.35 -0.79 -41.46
C ILE A 53 -4.11 -1.02 -40.58
N ASP A 54 -3.79 -2.27 -40.26
CA ASP A 54 -2.62 -2.64 -39.47
C ASP A 54 -1.31 -2.25 -40.20
N ALA A 55 -1.22 -2.47 -41.51
CA ALA A 55 -0.07 -2.07 -42.31
C ALA A 55 0.10 -0.53 -42.33
N GLN A 56 -1.00 0.22 -42.51
CA GLN A 56 -0.97 1.67 -42.45
C GLN A 56 -0.60 2.18 -41.06
N PHE A 57 -1.15 1.56 -40.00
CA PHE A 57 -0.84 1.89 -38.61
C PHE A 57 0.64 1.64 -38.28
N GLU A 58 1.19 0.48 -38.64
CA GLU A 58 2.60 0.17 -38.44
C GLU A 58 3.50 1.17 -39.17
N LYS A 59 3.18 1.51 -40.43
CA LYS A 59 3.93 2.51 -41.18
C LYS A 59 3.91 3.89 -40.52
N ALA A 60 2.73 4.32 -40.04
CA ALA A 60 2.54 5.64 -39.41
C ALA A 60 3.17 5.73 -38.01
N THR A 61 3.26 4.63 -37.30
CA THR A 61 3.79 4.56 -35.92
C THR A 61 5.18 3.98 -35.82
N LYS A 62 5.87 3.74 -36.96
CA LYS A 62 7.25 3.25 -37.00
C LYS A 62 8.18 4.24 -36.31
N LEU A 63 9.04 3.73 -35.42
CA LEU A 63 10.02 4.54 -34.73
C LEU A 63 11.15 4.94 -35.68
N ASN A 64 11.46 6.21 -35.76
CA ASN A 64 12.56 6.77 -36.51
C ASN A 64 13.82 6.88 -35.62
N LYS A 65 14.92 7.43 -36.14
CA LYS A 65 16.18 7.58 -35.40
C LYS A 65 16.01 8.43 -34.12
N THR A 66 15.22 9.51 -34.19
CA THR A 66 14.95 10.36 -33.03
C THR A 66 14.14 9.59 -31.97
N ASP A 67 13.11 8.86 -32.39
CA ASP A 67 12.31 8.02 -31.49
C ASP A 67 13.15 6.93 -30.80
N ILE A 68 14.11 6.33 -31.54
CA ILE A 68 15.05 5.34 -31.00
C ILE A 68 15.97 5.99 -29.96
N THR A 69 16.42 7.23 -30.18
CA THR A 69 17.23 7.97 -29.18
C THR A 69 16.40 8.20 -27.90
N PHE A 70 15.13 8.58 -28.03
CA PHE A 70 14.23 8.67 -26.88
C PHE A 70 14.01 7.33 -26.20
N LEU A 71 13.89 6.24 -26.94
CA LEU A 71 13.75 4.90 -26.38
C LEU A 71 15.00 4.52 -25.55
N LEU A 72 16.20 4.77 -26.06
CA LEU A 72 17.44 4.50 -25.33
C LEU A 72 17.56 5.35 -24.07
N PHE A 73 17.22 6.65 -24.16
CA PHE A 73 17.20 7.55 -23.01
C PHE A 73 16.16 7.12 -21.96
N ALA A 74 14.97 6.78 -22.41
CA ALA A 74 13.91 6.27 -21.53
C ALA A 74 14.35 4.97 -20.82
N THR A 75 14.96 4.04 -21.58
CA THR A 75 15.47 2.78 -21.02
C THR A 75 16.54 3.05 -19.97
N ALA A 76 17.49 3.95 -20.24
CA ALA A 76 18.52 4.34 -19.27
C ALA A 76 17.91 4.90 -17.97
N LEU A 77 16.92 5.79 -18.08
CA LEU A 77 16.23 6.35 -16.91
C LEU A 77 15.46 5.28 -16.12
N GLN A 78 14.80 4.34 -16.79
CA GLN A 78 14.11 3.24 -16.13
C GLN A 78 15.07 2.28 -15.42
N CYS A 79 16.23 2.01 -16.01
CA CYS A 79 17.30 1.23 -15.38
C CYS A 79 17.88 1.96 -14.16
N ILE A 80 18.15 3.27 -14.25
CA ILE A 80 18.58 4.10 -13.12
C ILE A 80 17.56 4.02 -11.99
N ARG A 81 16.27 4.18 -12.30
CA ARG A 81 15.20 4.02 -11.31
C ARG A 81 15.28 2.66 -10.62
N GLN A 82 15.44 1.60 -11.39
CA GLN A 82 15.36 0.24 -10.88
C GLN A 82 16.57 -0.14 -10.01
N TYR A 83 17.76 0.24 -10.41
CA TYR A 83 19.01 -0.17 -9.75
C TYR A 83 19.48 0.84 -8.69
N ILE A 84 19.32 2.14 -8.91
CA ILE A 84 19.83 3.17 -7.99
C ILE A 84 18.84 3.48 -6.89
N ILE A 85 17.55 3.64 -7.20
CA ILE A 85 16.55 3.95 -6.15
C ILE A 85 16.41 2.78 -5.17
N GLY A 86 16.55 1.56 -5.64
CA GLY A 86 16.58 0.37 -4.79
C GLY A 86 17.70 0.41 -3.73
N THR A 87 18.86 0.97 -4.06
CA THR A 87 19.99 1.11 -3.11
C THR A 87 19.78 2.24 -2.10
N ILE A 88 19.16 3.35 -2.52
CA ILE A 88 18.88 4.49 -1.63
C ILE A 88 17.83 4.12 -0.57
N THR A 89 16.94 3.19 -0.86
CA THR A 89 15.89 2.71 0.04
C THR A 89 16.25 1.40 0.76
N GLN A 90 17.55 1.10 0.91
CA GLN A 90 18.00 -0.06 1.67
C GLN A 90 17.54 0.04 3.13
N ARG A 91 17.01 -1.07 3.65
CA ARG A 91 16.59 -1.17 5.04
C ARG A 91 17.81 -1.26 5.96
N GLY A 92 17.83 -0.44 7.01
CA GLY A 92 18.77 -0.55 8.10
C GLY A 92 18.40 -1.68 9.05
N ASP A 93 19.34 -2.12 9.89
CA ASP A 93 19.05 -3.06 10.97
C ASP A 93 18.18 -2.40 12.08
N ASP A 94 17.42 -3.23 12.81
CA ASP A 94 16.55 -2.76 13.89
C ASP A 94 17.30 -2.06 15.02
N LYS A 95 18.56 -2.43 15.28
CA LYS A 95 19.39 -1.79 16.29
C LYS A 95 19.73 -0.35 15.91
N THR A 96 20.01 -0.11 14.63
CA THR A 96 20.29 1.23 14.11
C THR A 96 19.03 2.08 14.14
N ALA A 97 17.87 1.53 13.74
CA ALA A 97 16.58 2.21 13.83
C ALA A 97 16.25 2.59 15.29
N ALA A 98 16.43 1.66 16.23
CA ALA A 98 16.22 1.90 17.65
C ALA A 98 17.19 2.95 18.24
N LYS A 99 18.45 3.01 17.78
CA LYS A 99 19.39 4.07 18.20
C LYS A 99 18.96 5.47 17.79
N ASN A 100 18.38 5.61 16.61
CA ASN A 100 17.95 6.92 16.08
C ASN A 100 16.80 7.53 16.87
N THR A 101 16.03 6.71 17.60
CA THR A 101 14.86 7.12 18.39
C THR A 101 15.04 6.94 19.90
N LYS A 102 16.11 6.26 20.33
CA LYS A 102 16.45 6.17 21.75
C LYS A 102 16.91 7.53 22.24
N GLY A 103 16.11 8.13 23.11
CA GLY A 103 16.53 9.26 23.89
C GLY A 103 17.64 8.88 24.87
N HIS A 104 18.42 9.85 25.32
CA HIS A 104 19.36 9.68 26.42
C HIS A 104 18.56 9.47 27.71
N ASN A 105 18.91 8.42 28.48
CA ASN A 105 18.29 8.19 29.78
C ASN A 105 18.61 9.38 30.70
N VAL A 106 17.55 10.04 31.17
CA VAL A 106 17.65 11.06 32.20
C VAL A 106 17.22 10.43 33.53
N GLU A 107 17.97 10.66 34.60
CA GLU A 107 17.59 10.21 35.94
C GLU A 107 16.20 10.76 36.31
N HIS A 108 15.31 9.88 36.73
CA HIS A 108 13.95 10.23 37.09
C HIS A 108 13.66 9.82 38.54
N SER A 109 13.82 10.76 39.44
CA SER A 109 13.56 10.52 40.86
C SER A 109 12.09 10.53 41.28
N ASN A 110 11.14 11.08 40.48
CA ASN A 110 9.75 11.30 40.90
C ASN A 110 8.71 11.07 39.82
N ARG A 111 8.78 9.99 39.05
CA ARG A 111 7.83 9.71 37.95
C ARG A 111 6.40 9.41 38.37
N VAL A 112 6.19 8.87 39.56
CA VAL A 112 4.84 8.50 40.03
C VAL A 112 3.89 9.70 40.09
N HIS A 113 4.43 10.91 40.29
CA HIS A 113 3.65 12.14 40.35
C HIS A 113 3.34 12.78 38.99
N ARG A 114 3.90 12.24 37.89
CA ARG A 114 3.76 12.80 36.52
C ARG A 114 2.98 11.89 35.57
N LEU A 115 2.12 11.07 36.12
CA LEU A 115 1.25 10.22 35.29
C LEU A 115 0.41 11.11 34.34
N TYR A 116 0.44 10.77 33.05
CA TYR A 116 -0.19 11.49 31.96
C TYR A 116 0.40 12.89 31.64
N ASN A 117 1.40 13.37 32.36
CA ASN A 117 1.97 14.71 32.12
C ASN A 117 3.50 14.74 32.26
N PRO A 118 4.26 14.06 31.37
CA PRO A 118 5.70 14.22 31.30
C PRO A 118 6.06 15.65 30.92
N SER A 119 7.23 16.12 31.38
CA SER A 119 7.81 17.39 30.93
C SER A 119 8.27 17.29 29.48
N ILE A 120 8.46 18.45 28.81
CA ILE A 120 9.00 18.50 27.43
C ILE A 120 10.38 17.81 27.39
N ASN A 121 11.23 18.06 28.38
CA ASN A 121 12.54 17.42 28.46
C ASN A 121 12.43 15.88 28.54
N GLU A 122 11.48 15.38 29.31
CA GLU A 122 11.21 13.94 29.39
C GLU A 122 10.69 13.38 28.06
N ILE A 123 9.81 14.11 27.36
CA ILE A 123 9.33 13.71 26.04
C ILE A 123 10.51 13.62 25.05
N ILE A 124 11.43 14.58 25.06
CA ILE A 124 12.56 14.61 24.14
C ILE A 124 13.59 13.53 24.47
N THR A 125 13.98 13.40 25.73
CA THR A 125 15.14 12.61 26.15
C THR A 125 14.84 11.15 26.44
N ASN A 126 13.59 10.81 26.84
CA ASN A 126 13.23 9.41 27.11
C ASN A 126 13.06 8.63 25.82
N PRO A 127 13.27 7.31 25.83
CA PRO A 127 12.86 6.45 24.74
C PRO A 127 11.35 6.59 24.43
N VAL A 128 10.94 6.24 23.22
CA VAL A 128 9.51 6.15 22.87
C VAL A 128 8.86 5.10 23.80
N PRO A 129 7.77 5.44 24.53
CA PRO A 129 7.26 4.58 25.60
C PRO A 129 6.86 3.18 25.12
N PHE A 130 6.26 3.07 23.97
CA PHE A 130 5.80 1.80 23.42
C PHE A 130 6.93 1.01 22.74
N ASP A 131 8.07 1.62 22.44
CA ASP A 131 9.27 0.96 21.94
C ASP A 131 10.21 0.52 23.07
N ALA A 132 10.11 1.15 24.23
CA ALA A 132 10.94 0.85 25.40
C ALA A 132 10.57 -0.45 26.13
N ILE A 133 9.48 -1.10 25.74
CA ILE A 133 8.96 -2.29 26.42
C ILE A 133 9.52 -3.55 25.79
N TYR A 134 10.49 -4.17 26.43
CA TYR A 134 11.07 -5.42 25.98
C TYR A 134 10.49 -6.62 26.73
N GLY A 135 10.07 -7.64 25.98
CA GLY A 135 9.89 -8.99 26.46
C GLY A 135 8.59 -9.33 27.18
N GLY A 136 7.75 -8.35 27.48
CA GLY A 136 6.35 -8.56 27.84
C GLY A 136 6.03 -9.53 28.95
N LYS A 137 6.93 -9.75 29.92
CA LYS A 137 6.63 -10.53 31.14
C LYS A 137 5.72 -9.74 32.08
N ASP A 138 5.79 -8.41 32.05
CA ASP A 138 4.96 -7.56 32.87
C ASP A 138 3.54 -7.54 32.30
N TYR A 139 2.56 -7.84 33.10
CA TYR A 139 1.12 -7.93 32.81
C TYR A 139 0.71 -9.02 31.79
N GLY A 140 1.56 -9.99 31.51
CA GLY A 140 1.20 -11.12 30.62
C GLY A 140 0.97 -10.76 29.16
N LEU A 141 1.37 -9.55 28.73
CA LEU A 141 1.07 -9.02 27.40
C LEU A 141 1.85 -9.70 26.28
N GLY A 142 2.98 -10.34 26.60
CA GLY A 142 3.78 -11.07 25.61
C GLY A 142 4.11 -10.26 24.37
N ILE A 143 4.48 -8.97 24.53
CA ILE A 143 4.68 -8.03 23.43
C ILE A 143 5.82 -8.49 22.49
N GLY A 144 6.84 -9.17 23.04
CA GLY A 144 7.93 -9.72 22.23
C GLY A 144 8.85 -8.64 21.66
N GLY A 145 9.55 -8.97 20.58
CA GLY A 145 10.45 -8.07 19.86
C GLY A 145 10.22 -8.07 18.35
N GLY A 146 10.91 -7.19 17.64
CA GLY A 146 10.84 -7.07 16.19
C GLY A 146 9.43 -6.78 15.67
N PHE A 147 9.04 -7.37 14.55
CA PHE A 147 7.73 -7.15 13.95
C PHE A 147 6.55 -7.47 14.88
N THR A 148 6.65 -8.52 15.72
CA THR A 148 5.58 -8.87 16.66
C THR A 148 5.34 -7.77 17.68
N HIS A 149 6.39 -7.12 18.18
CA HIS A 149 6.30 -5.96 19.05
C HIS A 149 5.53 -4.82 18.37
N ARG A 150 5.89 -4.50 17.15
CA ARG A 150 5.26 -3.44 16.37
C ARG A 150 3.80 -3.72 16.04
N ALA A 151 3.48 -4.96 15.72
CA ALA A 151 2.08 -5.34 15.48
C ALA A 151 1.22 -5.33 16.75
N LYS A 152 1.82 -5.54 17.94
CA LYS A 152 1.10 -5.54 19.21
C LYS A 152 0.89 -4.16 19.84
N THR A 153 1.61 -3.16 19.40
CA THR A 153 1.55 -1.79 19.95
C THR A 153 1.03 -0.83 18.89
N ILE A 154 -0.12 -0.20 19.16
CA ILE A 154 -0.82 0.63 18.17
C ILE A 154 -0.05 1.88 17.75
N GLY A 155 0.90 2.32 18.58
CA GLY A 155 1.84 3.40 18.22
C GLY A 155 2.68 3.10 16.98
N HIS A 156 2.89 1.83 16.64
CA HIS A 156 3.60 1.44 15.42
C HIS A 156 2.69 1.27 14.19
N ASP A 157 1.40 1.49 14.32
CA ASP A 157 0.51 1.45 13.15
C ASP A 157 0.75 2.68 12.27
N PRO A 158 1.02 2.54 10.96
CA PRO A 158 1.36 3.67 10.09
C PRO A 158 0.29 4.75 9.95
N LEU A 159 -0.96 4.42 10.26
CA LEU A 159 -2.08 5.37 10.23
C LEU A 159 -2.50 5.77 11.65
N LEU A 160 -2.81 4.81 12.50
CA LEU A 160 -3.30 5.05 13.85
C LEU A 160 -2.19 5.54 14.79
N GLY A 161 -0.94 5.20 14.50
CA GLY A 161 0.23 5.65 15.26
C GLY A 161 0.36 7.17 15.32
N TRP A 162 -0.02 7.89 14.28
CA TRP A 162 -0.04 9.36 14.32
C TRP A 162 -0.88 9.91 15.47
N ILE A 163 -1.96 9.24 15.82
CA ILE A 163 -2.84 9.63 16.92
C ILE A 163 -2.37 8.96 18.22
N PHE A 164 -2.40 7.63 18.27
CA PHE A 164 -2.11 6.88 19.48
C PHE A 164 -0.65 6.94 19.89
N GLY A 165 0.29 6.90 18.95
CA GLY A 165 1.71 7.05 19.22
C GLY A 165 2.04 8.41 19.78
N THR A 166 1.53 9.49 19.16
CA THR A 166 1.66 10.85 19.69
C THR A 166 1.09 10.97 21.10
N MET A 167 -0.11 10.44 21.33
CA MET A 167 -0.75 10.44 22.65
C MET A 167 0.06 9.66 23.68
N ASN A 168 0.58 8.50 23.30
CA ASN A 168 1.38 7.65 24.18
C ASN A 168 2.71 8.33 24.55
N ILE A 169 3.37 9.00 23.60
CA ILE A 169 4.58 9.78 23.87
C ILE A 169 4.28 10.95 24.80
N ALA A 170 3.21 11.70 24.51
CA ALA A 170 2.80 12.86 25.30
C ALA A 170 2.35 12.54 26.74
N THR A 171 2.08 11.27 27.03
CA THR A 171 1.56 10.82 28.34
C THR A 171 2.40 9.71 29.00
N SER A 172 3.52 9.34 28.41
CA SER A 172 4.37 8.22 28.87
C SER A 172 3.57 6.93 29.08
N THR A 173 2.82 6.54 28.06
CA THR A 173 1.97 5.34 28.06
C THR A 173 2.24 4.46 26.85
N VAL A 174 1.69 3.26 26.86
CA VAL A 174 1.57 2.38 25.70
C VAL A 174 0.13 1.94 25.57
N THR A 175 -0.35 1.81 24.33
CA THR A 175 -1.61 1.19 24.03
C THR A 175 -1.36 -0.05 23.18
N VAL A 176 -1.84 -1.20 23.64
CA VAL A 176 -1.71 -2.45 22.87
C VAL A 176 -2.85 -2.55 21.85
N SER A 177 -2.54 -3.16 20.71
CA SER A 177 -3.49 -3.30 19.59
C SER A 177 -4.67 -4.20 19.95
N ASP A 178 -4.41 -5.23 20.77
CA ASP A 178 -5.44 -6.14 21.23
C ASP A 178 -6.27 -5.49 22.38
N GLY A 179 -7.54 -5.27 22.10
CA GLY A 179 -8.49 -4.67 23.05
C GLY A 179 -8.21 -3.21 23.44
N LEU A 180 -7.27 -2.53 22.77
CA LEU A 180 -6.88 -1.13 23.04
C LEU A 180 -6.61 -0.84 24.52
N GLN A 181 -6.00 -1.78 25.22
CA GLN A 181 -5.61 -1.63 26.61
C GLN A 181 -4.38 -0.74 26.73
N SER A 182 -4.39 0.16 27.70
CA SER A 182 -3.29 1.11 27.89
C SER A 182 -2.60 0.89 29.25
N PHE A 183 -1.30 1.21 29.28
CA PHE A 183 -0.45 1.05 30.45
C PHE A 183 0.52 2.23 30.56
N HIS A 184 0.82 2.64 31.79
CA HIS A 184 1.91 3.57 32.04
C HIS A 184 3.25 2.88 31.85
N VAL A 185 4.16 3.56 31.20
CA VAL A 185 5.54 3.10 30.95
C VAL A 185 6.49 3.95 31.75
N LEU A 186 7.33 3.27 32.54
CA LEU A 186 8.46 3.88 33.22
C LEU A 186 9.70 3.64 32.36
N THR A 187 10.23 4.71 31.78
CA THR A 187 11.48 4.67 31.02
C THR A 187 12.55 5.46 31.78
N GLY A 188 13.77 4.99 31.85
CA GLY A 188 14.85 5.73 32.50
C GLY A 188 15.83 4.84 33.24
N THR A 189 16.88 5.46 33.78
CA THR A 189 17.91 4.79 34.56
C THR A 189 17.57 4.87 36.05
N ALA A 190 17.61 3.73 36.76
CA ALA A 190 17.50 3.75 38.19
C ALA A 190 18.77 4.33 38.84
N SER A 191 18.67 4.78 40.08
CA SER A 191 19.79 5.38 40.82
C SER A 191 21.03 4.45 40.94
N ASN A 192 20.86 3.16 40.70
CA ASN A 192 21.94 2.16 40.65
C ASN A 192 22.52 1.94 39.22
N GLY A 193 22.21 2.77 38.25
CA GLY A 193 22.69 2.65 36.87
C GLY A 193 21.99 1.58 36.02
N THR A 194 21.01 0.86 36.55
CA THR A 194 20.26 -0.12 35.78
C THR A 194 19.11 0.54 35.02
N THR A 195 19.04 0.33 33.71
CA THR A 195 17.90 0.79 32.88
C THR A 195 16.66 -0.02 33.29
N ARG A 196 15.60 0.70 33.69
CA ARG A 196 14.30 0.12 34.03
C ARG A 196 13.26 0.65 33.08
N ASP A 197 13.07 -0.06 31.99
CA ASP A 197 11.95 0.17 31.10
C ASP A 197 10.85 -0.82 31.48
N LYS A 198 9.86 -0.37 32.21
CA LYS A 198 8.80 -1.23 32.75
C LYS A 198 7.42 -0.62 32.53
N ILE A 199 6.48 -1.48 32.20
CA ILE A 199 5.07 -1.22 32.40
C ILE A 199 4.82 -1.12 33.91
N SER A 200 4.31 0.02 34.37
CA SER A 200 4.18 0.24 35.82
C SER A 200 2.80 -0.07 36.35
N LYS A 201 1.75 0.24 35.60
CA LYS A 201 0.36 -0.02 35.98
C LYS A 201 -0.59 0.27 34.80
N HIS A 202 -1.82 -0.20 34.92
CA HIS A 202 -2.87 0.12 33.97
C HIS A 202 -3.07 1.63 33.85
N ALA A 203 -3.25 2.08 32.62
CA ALA A 203 -3.65 3.42 32.25
C ALA A 203 -5.04 3.36 31.61
N ASP A 204 -5.77 4.43 31.73
CA ASP A 204 -7.09 4.58 31.13
C ASP A 204 -6.96 5.29 29.80
N THR A 205 -7.33 4.64 28.69
CA THR A 205 -7.26 5.20 27.34
C THR A 205 -8.07 6.50 27.21
N PHE A 206 -9.20 6.61 27.93
CA PHE A 206 -9.99 7.84 27.94
C PHE A 206 -9.28 8.98 28.69
N LYS A 207 -8.58 8.67 29.78
CA LYS A 207 -7.73 9.66 30.48
C LYS A 207 -6.54 10.11 29.65
N ILE A 208 -5.94 9.22 28.86
CA ILE A 208 -4.89 9.58 27.90
C ILE A 208 -5.42 10.60 26.90
N LEU A 209 -6.57 10.31 26.28
CA LEU A 209 -7.21 11.21 25.34
C LEU A 209 -7.53 12.57 25.95
N ASN A 210 -8.13 12.57 27.14
CA ASN A 210 -8.46 13.80 27.86
C ASN A 210 -7.22 14.62 28.25
N SER A 211 -6.14 13.96 28.68
CA SER A 211 -4.87 14.64 28.97
C SER A 211 -4.30 15.30 27.72
N CYS A 212 -4.34 14.65 26.56
CA CYS A 212 -3.90 15.26 25.31
C CYS A 212 -4.79 16.42 24.87
N LYS A 213 -6.12 16.27 25.05
CA LYS A 213 -7.07 17.37 24.81
C LYS A 213 -6.80 18.57 25.70
N SER A 214 -6.56 18.34 27.00
CA SER A 214 -6.23 19.41 27.96
C SER A 214 -4.93 20.14 27.54
N LYS A 215 -3.88 19.41 27.13
CA LYS A 215 -2.64 19.99 26.61
C LYS A 215 -2.89 20.90 25.41
N LEU A 216 -3.77 20.51 24.50
CA LEU A 216 -4.06 21.30 23.31
C LEU A 216 -4.91 22.55 23.58
N ILE A 217 -5.82 22.48 24.56
CA ILE A 217 -6.85 23.49 24.79
C ILE A 217 -6.54 24.33 26.04
N ASP A 218 -6.23 23.67 27.17
CA ASP A 218 -6.25 24.28 28.50
C ASP A 218 -4.85 24.68 29.01
N GLU A 219 -3.81 23.92 28.65
CA GLU A 219 -2.42 24.11 29.15
C GLU A 219 -1.63 25.20 28.38
N GLY A 220 -2.26 25.96 27.50
CA GLY A 220 -1.65 27.08 26.79
C GLY A 220 -0.52 26.65 25.82
N VAL A 221 0.56 27.44 25.80
CA VAL A 221 1.69 27.22 24.86
C VAL A 221 2.43 25.94 25.19
N GLU A 222 2.77 25.71 26.46
CA GLU A 222 3.54 24.53 26.89
C GLU A 222 2.83 23.22 26.56
N GLY A 223 1.53 23.14 26.72
CA GLY A 223 0.76 21.96 26.38
C GLY A 223 0.79 21.66 24.86
N LYS A 224 0.66 22.71 24.04
CA LYS A 224 0.76 22.58 22.58
C LYS A 224 2.16 22.17 22.14
N GLU A 225 3.20 22.70 22.78
CA GLU A 225 4.58 22.27 22.52
C GLU A 225 4.80 20.81 22.87
N LYS A 226 4.27 20.31 23.99
CA LYS A 226 4.32 18.88 24.35
C LYS A 226 3.72 18.00 23.27
N ILE A 227 2.55 18.35 22.75
CA ILE A 227 1.91 17.60 21.66
C ILE A 227 2.71 17.73 20.37
N GLY A 228 3.20 18.92 20.01
CA GLY A 228 4.02 19.15 18.82
C GLY A 228 5.31 18.33 18.82
N VAL A 229 6.04 18.34 19.93
CA VAL A 229 7.28 17.57 20.11
C VAL A 229 6.98 16.07 20.07
N SER A 230 5.88 15.63 20.70
CA SER A 230 5.46 14.22 20.65
C SER A 230 5.12 13.77 19.22
N LEU A 231 4.43 14.60 18.46
CA LEU A 231 4.10 14.34 17.06
C LEU A 231 5.35 14.25 16.18
N MET A 232 6.31 15.17 16.37
CA MET A 232 7.59 15.12 15.65
C MET A 232 8.38 13.85 15.99
N LYS A 233 8.42 13.48 17.26
CA LYS A 233 9.09 12.29 17.72
C LYS A 233 8.45 11.02 17.14
N GLU A 234 7.13 10.97 17.09
CA GLU A 234 6.39 9.90 16.46
C GLU A 234 6.67 9.81 14.95
N ALA A 235 6.70 10.94 14.26
CA ALA A 235 7.03 10.97 12.83
C ALA A 235 8.41 10.39 12.53
N ILE A 236 9.42 10.77 13.33
CA ILE A 236 10.79 10.24 13.21
C ILE A 236 10.82 8.75 13.52
N HIS A 237 10.09 8.33 14.55
CA HIS A 237 10.01 6.94 14.98
C HIS A 237 9.37 6.06 13.91
N LEU A 238 8.17 6.39 13.43
CA LEU A 238 7.48 5.66 12.37
C LEU A 238 8.34 5.57 11.09
N LYS A 239 8.99 6.69 10.71
CA LYS A 239 9.90 6.69 9.56
C LYS A 239 11.08 5.74 9.78
N SER A 240 11.73 5.79 10.93
CA SER A 240 12.87 4.94 11.25
C SER A 240 12.48 3.47 11.20
N ASP A 241 11.35 3.12 11.79
CA ASP A 241 10.85 1.77 11.88
C ASP A 241 10.39 1.21 10.53
N MET A 242 9.76 2.03 9.72
CA MET A 242 9.35 1.64 8.37
C MET A 242 10.53 1.19 7.50
N TYR A 243 11.69 1.83 7.65
CA TYR A 243 12.92 1.51 6.92
C TYR A 243 13.86 0.55 7.66
N SER A 244 13.43 -0.02 8.78
CA SER A 244 14.16 -1.07 9.48
C SER A 244 13.88 -2.46 8.91
N THR A 245 14.68 -3.46 9.31
CA THR A 245 14.51 -4.85 8.85
C THR A 245 13.15 -5.43 9.23
N ALA A 246 12.67 -5.17 10.45
CA ALA A 246 11.36 -5.65 10.89
C ALA A 246 10.19 -4.90 10.23
N SER A 247 10.42 -3.65 9.79
CA SER A 247 9.40 -2.79 9.18
C SER A 247 8.17 -2.55 10.07
N LEU A 248 7.14 -1.93 9.52
CA LEU A 248 5.86 -1.68 10.20
C LEU A 248 4.76 -2.58 9.60
N PRO A 249 3.73 -2.93 10.36
CA PRO A 249 2.56 -3.58 9.81
C PRO A 249 1.86 -2.69 8.77
N LEU A 250 1.06 -3.28 7.91
CA LEU A 250 0.13 -2.51 7.09
C LEU A 250 -0.90 -1.81 7.97
N PRO A 251 -1.36 -0.59 7.59
CA PRO A 251 -2.27 0.20 8.41
C PRO A 251 -3.51 -0.60 8.88
N ILE A 252 -3.87 -0.44 10.14
CA ILE A 252 -5.08 -0.99 10.77
C ILE A 252 -5.06 -2.54 10.92
N ILE A 253 -4.31 -3.26 10.10
CA ILE A 253 -4.37 -4.75 10.10
C ILE A 253 -4.05 -5.33 11.47
N SER A 254 -3.09 -4.77 12.19
CA SER A 254 -2.70 -5.25 13.53
C SER A 254 -3.77 -5.01 14.60
N THR A 255 -4.64 -4.03 14.43
CA THR A 255 -5.78 -3.79 15.34
C THR A 255 -6.92 -4.79 15.11
N ILE A 256 -7.01 -5.35 13.91
CA ILE A 256 -7.98 -6.42 13.59
C ILE A 256 -7.41 -7.77 14.04
N SER A 257 -6.17 -8.07 13.66
CA SER A 257 -5.49 -9.32 14.01
C SER A 257 -3.97 -9.18 13.89
N VAL A 258 -3.30 -9.26 15.02
CA VAL A 258 -1.82 -9.29 15.10
C VAL A 258 -1.25 -10.47 14.31
N GLU A 259 -1.90 -11.63 14.35
CA GLU A 259 -1.46 -12.81 13.62
C GLU A 259 -1.57 -12.62 12.10
N SER A 260 -2.66 -12.02 11.63
CA SER A 260 -2.82 -11.68 10.20
C SER A 260 -1.76 -10.68 9.75
N ALA A 261 -1.48 -9.65 10.53
CA ALA A 261 -0.40 -8.69 10.24
C ALA A 261 0.96 -9.40 10.11
N ARG A 262 1.26 -10.34 11.02
CA ARG A 262 2.50 -11.13 10.98
C ARG A 262 2.57 -12.06 9.78
N LYS A 263 1.47 -12.74 9.42
CA LYS A 263 1.42 -13.59 8.23
C LYS A 263 1.66 -12.78 6.97
N LEU A 264 1.03 -11.62 6.83
CA LEU A 264 1.25 -10.72 5.70
C LEU A 264 2.71 -10.27 5.60
N ALA A 265 3.31 -9.84 6.70
CA ALA A 265 4.71 -9.42 6.73
C ALA A 265 5.68 -10.56 6.36
N ASN A 266 5.42 -11.79 6.80
CA ASN A 266 6.22 -12.96 6.44
C ASN A 266 6.18 -13.26 4.92
N HIS A 267 5.15 -12.79 4.22
CA HIS A 267 5.04 -12.84 2.76
C HIS A 267 5.51 -11.54 2.08
N GLY A 268 6.22 -10.69 2.79
CA GLY A 268 6.75 -9.43 2.26
C GLY A 268 5.72 -8.30 2.14
N LEU A 269 4.52 -8.48 2.70
CA LEU A 269 3.47 -7.46 2.72
C LEU A 269 3.54 -6.67 4.03
N ASP A 270 4.52 -5.80 4.13
CA ASP A 270 4.74 -4.84 5.21
C ASP A 270 4.82 -3.41 4.65
N MET A 271 4.76 -2.42 5.53
CA MET A 271 4.72 -1.01 5.13
C MET A 271 5.97 -0.56 4.38
N GLY A 272 7.15 -1.06 4.77
CA GLY A 272 8.41 -0.70 4.09
C GLY A 272 8.46 -1.20 2.65
N ASN A 273 8.01 -2.43 2.40
CA ASN A 273 7.91 -2.94 1.03
C ASN A 273 6.81 -2.21 0.24
N PHE A 274 5.67 -1.93 0.88
CA PHE A 274 4.59 -1.18 0.25
C PHE A 274 5.04 0.20 -0.21
N VAL A 275 5.73 0.96 0.65
CA VAL A 275 6.28 2.28 0.30
C VAL A 275 7.39 2.17 -0.75
N LYS A 276 8.24 1.15 -0.67
CA LYS A 276 9.29 0.90 -1.68
C LYS A 276 8.70 0.68 -3.06
N VAL A 277 7.67 -0.16 -3.17
CA VAL A 277 6.95 -0.40 -4.43
C VAL A 277 6.22 0.86 -4.90
N GLY A 278 5.53 1.54 -3.98
CA GLY A 278 4.82 2.78 -4.27
C GLY A 278 5.75 3.91 -4.73
N SER A 279 6.93 4.06 -4.13
CA SER A 279 7.92 5.05 -4.57
C SER A 279 8.47 4.71 -5.96
N GLN A 280 8.79 3.44 -6.22
CA GLN A 280 9.23 3.01 -7.55
C GLN A 280 8.17 3.25 -8.62
N ALA A 281 6.90 2.97 -8.32
CA ALA A 281 5.79 3.26 -9.22
C ALA A 281 5.65 4.78 -9.46
N GLY A 282 5.74 5.60 -8.42
CA GLY A 282 5.71 7.06 -8.53
C GLY A 282 6.83 7.61 -9.41
N PHE A 283 8.05 7.12 -9.24
CA PHE A 283 9.18 7.48 -10.10
C PHE A 283 9.00 6.99 -11.54
N ALA A 284 8.41 5.81 -11.75
CA ALA A 284 8.12 5.33 -13.10
C ALA A 284 7.11 6.24 -13.81
N VAL A 285 6.07 6.66 -13.11
CA VAL A 285 5.08 7.62 -13.65
C VAL A 285 5.73 8.96 -13.96
N LEU A 286 6.58 9.48 -13.08
CA LEU A 286 7.30 10.73 -13.30
C LEU A 286 8.20 10.65 -14.53
N ILE A 287 9.01 9.60 -14.67
CA ILE A 287 9.88 9.36 -15.83
C ILE A 287 9.05 9.27 -17.11
N ASN A 288 7.98 8.47 -17.10
CA ASN A 288 7.10 8.32 -18.25
C ASN A 288 6.46 9.65 -18.66
N SER A 289 6.01 10.45 -17.68
CA SER A 289 5.43 11.77 -17.92
C SER A 289 6.46 12.73 -18.51
N LEU A 290 7.68 12.74 -17.98
CA LEU A 290 8.78 13.57 -18.48
C LEU A 290 9.13 13.21 -19.94
N ILE A 291 9.32 11.93 -20.22
CA ILE A 291 9.63 11.44 -21.56
C ILE A 291 8.47 11.79 -22.52
N GLY A 292 7.24 11.53 -22.09
CA GLY A 292 6.04 11.86 -22.90
C GLY A 292 5.93 13.34 -23.22
N MET A 293 6.23 14.20 -22.26
CA MET A 293 6.24 15.66 -22.44
C MET A 293 7.35 16.08 -23.41
N ILE A 294 8.57 15.66 -23.16
CA ILE A 294 9.73 16.04 -24.01
C ILE A 294 9.54 15.50 -25.42
N HIS A 295 9.16 14.22 -25.58
CA HIS A 295 8.91 13.66 -26.91
C HIS A 295 7.76 14.39 -27.61
N GLY A 296 6.73 14.84 -26.87
CA GLY A 296 5.63 15.64 -27.40
C GLY A 296 6.07 17.00 -27.98
N LEU A 297 7.18 17.58 -27.50
CA LEU A 297 7.74 18.82 -28.05
C LEU A 297 8.38 18.63 -29.42
N TYR A 298 8.69 17.41 -29.82
CA TYR A 298 9.20 17.08 -31.16
C TYR A 298 8.09 16.75 -32.16
N TYR A 299 6.84 16.93 -31.77
CA TYR A 299 5.72 16.82 -32.69
C TYR A 299 5.75 17.97 -33.69
N ASP A 300 5.76 17.63 -34.96
CA ASP A 300 5.71 18.57 -36.09
C ASP A 300 4.54 18.16 -37.01
N GLU A 301 3.56 19.03 -37.11
CA GLU A 301 2.33 18.79 -37.88
C GLU A 301 2.62 18.66 -39.39
N SER A 302 3.70 19.28 -39.88
CA SER A 302 4.12 19.16 -41.29
C SER A 302 4.64 17.77 -41.63
N ILE A 303 5.22 17.07 -40.63
CA ILE A 303 5.80 15.71 -40.76
C ILE A 303 4.76 14.64 -40.35
N TYR A 304 3.99 14.94 -39.31
CA TYR A 304 3.03 14.01 -38.70
C TYR A 304 1.61 14.60 -38.76
N PRO A 305 0.83 14.27 -39.78
CA PRO A 305 -0.51 14.90 -39.98
C PRO A 305 -1.52 14.50 -38.89
N ASN A 306 -1.23 13.51 -38.05
CA ASN A 306 -2.11 13.05 -36.99
C ASN A 306 -1.38 12.95 -35.65
N LYS A 307 -1.70 13.88 -34.75
CA LYS A 307 -1.15 13.95 -33.39
C LYS A 307 -1.42 12.68 -32.56
N ASN A 308 -2.56 12.02 -32.77
CA ASN A 308 -2.88 10.79 -32.06
C ASN A 308 -1.95 9.64 -32.47
N LEU A 309 -1.64 9.52 -33.77
CA LEU A 309 -0.66 8.54 -34.26
C LEU A 309 0.74 8.84 -33.74
N TYR A 310 1.14 10.12 -33.65
CA TYR A 310 2.41 10.49 -33.00
C TYR A 310 2.42 10.12 -31.52
N SER A 311 1.31 10.29 -30.79
CA SER A 311 1.21 9.88 -29.39
C SER A 311 1.36 8.36 -29.20
N VAL A 312 0.99 7.55 -30.20
CA VAL A 312 1.25 6.09 -30.19
C VAL A 312 2.73 5.80 -30.22
N LYS A 313 3.53 6.55 -30.98
CA LYS A 313 5.01 6.40 -30.96
C LYS A 313 5.56 6.66 -29.56
N THR A 314 5.09 7.71 -28.88
CA THR A 314 5.45 7.99 -27.49
C THR A 314 5.12 6.79 -26.59
N ARG A 315 3.93 6.23 -26.72
CA ARG A 315 3.52 5.04 -25.93
C ARG A 315 4.38 3.80 -26.24
N LYS A 316 4.75 3.58 -27.53
CA LYS A 316 5.70 2.51 -27.90
C LYS A 316 7.04 2.70 -27.21
N ILE A 317 7.60 3.92 -27.21
CA ILE A 317 8.86 4.25 -26.51
C ILE A 317 8.76 3.91 -25.02
N LEU A 318 7.70 4.37 -24.35
CA LEU A 318 7.48 4.13 -22.92
C LEU A 318 7.29 2.64 -22.62
N SER A 319 6.50 1.95 -23.42
CA SER A 319 6.24 0.51 -23.24
C SER A 319 7.52 -0.31 -23.41
N TYR A 320 8.27 -0.09 -24.49
CA TYR A 320 9.51 -0.82 -24.74
C TYR A 320 10.60 -0.51 -23.71
N SER A 321 10.75 0.75 -23.29
CA SER A 321 11.74 1.11 -22.26
C SER A 321 11.44 0.44 -20.91
N ASN A 322 10.18 0.39 -20.49
CA ASN A 322 9.77 -0.31 -19.28
C ASN A 322 9.94 -1.82 -19.40
N LEU A 323 9.62 -2.40 -20.57
CA LEU A 323 9.79 -3.83 -20.82
C LEU A 323 11.28 -4.24 -20.77
N ILE A 324 12.15 -3.49 -21.45
CA ILE A 324 13.60 -3.74 -21.46
C ILE A 324 14.16 -3.62 -20.05
N ALA A 325 13.80 -2.57 -19.30
CA ALA A 325 14.25 -2.40 -17.93
C ALA A 325 13.78 -3.54 -17.02
N SER A 326 12.52 -3.99 -17.17
CA SER A 326 11.98 -5.10 -16.39
C SER A 326 12.64 -6.44 -16.76
N ALA A 327 12.90 -6.68 -18.06
CA ALA A 327 13.56 -7.88 -18.54
C ALA A 327 15.03 -7.94 -18.07
N SER A 328 15.72 -6.79 -17.98
CA SER A 328 17.10 -6.73 -17.47
C SER A 328 17.22 -7.23 -16.03
N ASN A 329 16.15 -7.07 -15.23
CA ASN A 329 16.10 -7.56 -13.84
C ASN A 329 16.05 -9.09 -13.77
N VAL A 330 15.34 -9.71 -14.71
CA VAL A 330 15.21 -11.18 -14.77
C VAL A 330 16.52 -11.84 -15.20
N ILE A 331 17.34 -11.12 -15.97
CA ILE A 331 18.64 -11.63 -16.46
C ILE A 331 19.73 -11.42 -15.40
N ALA A 332 19.57 -10.43 -14.50
CA ALA A 332 20.59 -10.06 -13.49
C ALA A 332 20.47 -10.88 -12.20
N VAL A 333 19.44 -11.72 -12.05
CA VAL A 333 19.24 -12.67 -10.95
C VAL A 333 19.71 -14.05 -11.36
#